data_9dd20a3d92204682bcb9aa93fdd0cb4b
#
_entry.id   9dd20a3d92204682bcb9aa93fdd0cb4b
#
_cell.length_a   1.000
_cell.length_b   1.000
_cell.length_c   1.000
_cell.angle_alpha   90.00
_cell.angle_beta   90.00
_cell.angle_gamma   90.00
#
_symmetry.space_group_name_H-M   'P 1'
#
loop_
_entity.id
_entity.type
_entity.pdbx_description
1 polymer ?
#
loop_
_entity_poly.entity_id
_entity_poly.type
_entity_poly.pdbx_seq_one_letter_code
_entity_poly.pdbx_strand_id
1 'polypeptide(L)'
;MGIPTYSSGDPLLDFFYILFNGISEVPLLSSPVTGIFILAGVLLASRKAGIMMVAAGLIGAATALLLGADYGLVTFGLFGYNSILTGMAFWSGPFVKANRVTLTISIFGAIITAVAWMAFAHFMGDLFSPDERGGLANSVAIPGFTSSFIFTTWAMMYASKRYGHDVWPEVPQSAKEDKISGSDNPVQLKPENFKWTAKEFIIATLKGVSQVTFVENWKTGIFWVVGLTLTFELAPFIAGVQDRPWFTNGYTAQWNEYSPLYLAGLMAFIGSAIGAALSILMKLPTQETRIGLHGFNQVLVMIALTSFVPLTWQSFLMAVLATVACSVVVMPALQRFFGQWGLPALTGPFVFTAWVWLIAIF
;
A
#
# COMPACT_ATOMS: atom_id res chain seq x y z
N MET A 1 -1.14 16.26 18.25
CA MET A 1 -2.37 16.47 17.44
C MET A 1 -3.13 15.18 17.35
N GLY A 2 -4.40 15.13 17.76
CA GLY A 2 -5.21 13.94 17.64
C GLY A 2 -5.62 13.71 16.19
N ILE A 3 -5.59 12.44 15.73
CA ILE A 3 -6.25 12.04 14.50
C ILE A 3 -7.75 12.37 14.68
N PRO A 4 -8.41 13.02 13.72
CA PRO A 4 -9.83 13.33 13.87
C PRO A 4 -10.62 12.03 14.00
N THR A 5 -11.24 11.83 15.15
CA THR A 5 -12.15 10.73 15.38
C THR A 5 -13.47 11.04 14.68
N TYR A 6 -13.99 10.09 13.91
CA TYR A 6 -15.21 10.27 13.15
C TYR A 6 -16.22 9.17 13.42
N SER A 7 -17.45 9.58 13.63
CA SER A 7 -18.63 8.72 13.53
C SER A 7 -19.76 9.54 12.90
N SER A 8 -20.45 9.00 11.90
CA SER A 8 -21.60 9.66 11.28
C SER A 8 -22.82 9.65 12.18
N GLY A 9 -22.85 8.75 13.16
CA GLY A 9 -24.02 8.40 13.95
C GLY A 9 -25.00 7.48 13.21
N ASP A 10 -24.73 7.14 11.95
CA ASP A 10 -25.46 6.15 11.15
C ASP A 10 -24.58 4.90 10.96
N PRO A 11 -24.95 3.74 11.53
CA PRO A 11 -24.17 2.52 11.44
C PRO A 11 -23.93 2.02 10.02
N LEU A 12 -24.87 2.25 9.10
CA LEU A 12 -24.73 1.85 7.71
C LEU A 12 -23.71 2.70 6.99
N LEU A 13 -23.73 4.00 7.22
CA LEU A 13 -22.77 4.94 6.64
C LEU A 13 -21.38 4.72 7.25
N ASP A 14 -21.28 4.47 8.54
CA ASP A 14 -20.02 4.16 9.20
C ASP A 14 -19.42 2.85 8.68
N PHE A 15 -20.23 1.81 8.44
CA PHE A 15 -19.79 0.57 7.80
C PHE A 15 -19.21 0.84 6.39
N PHE A 16 -19.87 1.69 5.63
CA PHE A 16 -19.39 2.11 4.31
C PHE A 16 -18.02 2.82 4.40
N TYR A 17 -17.84 3.69 5.37
CA TYR A 17 -16.56 4.36 5.62
C TYR A 17 -15.48 3.37 6.06
N ILE A 18 -15.75 2.50 7.01
CA ILE A 18 -14.82 1.46 7.47
C ILE A 18 -14.28 0.66 6.28
N LEU A 19 -15.16 0.25 5.38
CA LEU A 19 -14.77 -0.55 4.22
C LEU A 19 -13.94 0.26 3.22
N PHE A 20 -14.45 1.38 2.75
CA PHE A 20 -13.82 2.08 1.63
C PHE A 20 -12.65 2.97 2.06
N ASN A 21 -12.69 3.55 3.26
CA ASN A 21 -11.52 4.21 3.82
C ASN A 21 -10.40 3.18 4.08
N GLY A 22 -10.72 2.00 4.63
CA GLY A 22 -9.75 0.93 4.82
C GLY A 22 -9.06 0.52 3.52
N ILE A 23 -9.77 0.51 2.39
CA ILE A 23 -9.18 0.24 1.08
C ILE A 23 -8.32 1.42 0.60
N SER A 24 -8.79 2.65 0.78
CA SER A 24 -8.08 3.83 0.34
C SER A 24 -6.87 4.20 1.20
N GLU A 25 -6.79 3.70 2.43
CA GLU A 25 -5.59 3.81 3.27
C GLU A 25 -4.40 2.97 2.76
N VAL A 26 -4.62 2.04 1.83
CA VAL A 26 -3.51 1.35 1.17
C VAL A 26 -2.56 2.33 0.48
N PRO A 27 -3.03 3.33 -0.30
CA PRO A 27 -2.23 4.46 -0.77
C PRO A 27 -2.18 5.65 0.21
N LEU A 28 -2.43 5.46 1.50
CA LEU A 28 -2.30 6.48 2.55
C LEU A 28 -3.32 7.63 2.45
N LEU A 29 -4.52 7.35 1.97
CA LEU A 29 -5.59 8.33 1.81
C LEU A 29 -6.89 7.82 2.43
N SER A 30 -7.50 8.58 3.34
CA SER A 30 -8.83 8.25 3.87
C SER A 30 -9.91 8.85 2.97
N SER A 31 -10.32 8.11 1.93
CA SER A 31 -11.31 8.58 0.95
C SER A 31 -12.18 7.43 0.45
N PRO A 32 -13.50 7.42 0.73
CA PRO A 32 -14.40 6.40 0.23
C PRO A 32 -14.41 6.31 -1.30
N VAL A 33 -14.31 7.46 -1.98
CA VAL A 33 -14.28 7.52 -3.45
C VAL A 33 -13.08 6.78 -4.00
N THR A 34 -11.89 7.05 -3.47
CA THR A 34 -10.67 6.32 -3.84
C THR A 34 -10.82 4.83 -3.58
N GLY A 35 -11.37 4.45 -2.42
CA GLY A 35 -11.60 3.05 -2.06
C GLY A 35 -12.52 2.33 -3.05
N ILE A 36 -13.62 2.97 -3.49
CA ILE A 36 -14.53 2.44 -4.51
C ILE A 36 -13.79 2.21 -5.84
N PHE A 37 -13.02 3.19 -6.30
CA PHE A 37 -12.27 3.07 -7.55
C PHE A 37 -11.21 1.96 -7.48
N ILE A 38 -10.47 1.87 -6.37
CA ILE A 38 -9.48 0.82 -6.15
C ILE A 38 -10.16 -0.56 -6.19
N LEU A 39 -11.23 -0.74 -5.42
CA LEU A 39 -11.96 -2.02 -5.38
C LEU A 39 -12.52 -2.38 -6.75
N ALA A 40 -13.13 -1.44 -7.47
CA ALA A 40 -13.65 -1.66 -8.81
C ALA A 40 -12.53 -2.09 -9.77
N GLY A 41 -11.38 -1.42 -9.75
CA GLY A 41 -10.22 -1.78 -10.56
C GLY A 41 -9.67 -3.16 -10.22
N VAL A 42 -9.60 -3.51 -8.94
CA VAL A 42 -9.14 -4.84 -8.49
C VAL A 42 -10.14 -5.93 -8.89
N LEU A 43 -11.45 -5.70 -8.72
CA LEU A 43 -12.51 -6.67 -9.13
C LEU A 43 -12.52 -6.92 -10.63
N LEU A 44 -12.25 -5.91 -11.45
CA LEU A 44 -12.12 -6.06 -12.90
C LEU A 44 -10.95 -6.95 -13.31
N ALA A 45 -9.88 -6.93 -12.55
CA ALA A 45 -8.69 -7.76 -12.81
C ALA A 45 -8.81 -9.15 -12.19
N SER A 46 -9.29 -9.22 -10.94
CA SER A 46 -9.40 -10.47 -10.18
C SER A 46 -10.52 -10.38 -9.15
N ARG A 47 -11.62 -11.11 -9.40
CA ARG A 47 -12.72 -11.21 -8.43
C ARG A 47 -12.26 -11.78 -7.10
N LYS A 48 -11.33 -12.74 -7.13
CA LYS A 48 -10.73 -13.35 -5.94
C LYS A 48 -9.98 -12.30 -5.11
N ALA A 49 -9.18 -11.47 -5.74
CA ALA A 49 -8.44 -10.38 -5.08
C ALA A 49 -9.40 -9.35 -4.46
N GLY A 50 -10.43 -8.93 -5.19
CA GLY A 50 -11.42 -7.99 -4.67
C GLY A 50 -12.23 -8.54 -3.49
N ILE A 51 -12.62 -9.81 -3.52
CA ILE A 51 -13.31 -10.46 -2.38
C ILE A 51 -12.38 -10.50 -1.15
N MET A 52 -11.11 -10.87 -1.34
CA MET A 52 -10.15 -10.90 -0.23
C MET A 52 -9.84 -9.51 0.31
N MET A 53 -9.76 -8.50 -0.56
CA MET A 53 -9.59 -7.11 -0.16
C MET A 53 -10.70 -6.66 0.79
N VAL A 54 -11.96 -6.93 0.45
CA VAL A 54 -13.12 -6.62 1.30
C VAL A 54 -13.09 -7.43 2.59
N ALA A 55 -12.92 -8.75 2.49
CA ALA A 55 -12.95 -9.63 3.66
C ALA A 55 -11.84 -9.31 4.66
N ALA A 56 -10.60 -9.17 4.19
CA ALA A 56 -9.45 -8.90 5.05
C ALA A 56 -9.54 -7.50 5.69
N GLY A 57 -10.02 -6.50 4.96
CA GLY A 57 -10.24 -5.16 5.49
C GLY A 57 -11.28 -5.15 6.63
N LEU A 58 -12.41 -5.81 6.43
CA LEU A 58 -13.44 -5.95 7.46
C LEU A 58 -12.97 -6.78 8.66
N ILE A 59 -12.20 -7.85 8.43
CA ILE A 59 -11.61 -8.65 9.51
C ILE A 59 -10.65 -7.78 10.34
N GLY A 60 -9.80 -6.99 9.71
CA GLY A 60 -8.90 -6.08 10.41
C GLY A 60 -9.64 -5.06 11.26
N ALA A 61 -10.64 -4.40 10.69
CA ALA A 61 -11.48 -3.43 11.38
C ALA A 61 -12.25 -4.07 12.54
N ALA A 62 -12.89 -5.24 12.34
CA ALA A 62 -13.60 -5.97 13.37
C ALA A 62 -12.67 -6.41 14.51
N THR A 63 -11.46 -6.87 14.18
CA THR A 63 -10.45 -7.24 15.18
C THR A 63 -10.08 -6.03 16.05
N ALA A 64 -9.85 -4.87 15.43
CA ALA A 64 -9.54 -3.66 16.17
C ALA A 64 -10.67 -3.22 17.11
N LEU A 65 -11.92 -3.26 16.63
CA LEU A 65 -13.09 -2.94 17.45
C LEU A 65 -13.24 -3.90 18.63
N LEU A 66 -13.06 -5.20 18.42
CA LEU A 66 -13.12 -6.23 19.47
C LEU A 66 -12.03 -6.02 20.54
N LEU A 67 -10.90 -5.45 20.17
CA LEU A 67 -9.78 -5.13 21.06
C LEU A 67 -9.86 -3.73 21.68
N GLY A 68 -10.95 -2.98 21.43
CA GLY A 68 -11.19 -1.69 22.05
C GLY A 68 -10.52 -0.51 21.35
N ALA A 69 -10.19 -0.63 20.06
CA ALA A 69 -9.71 0.50 19.29
C ALA A 69 -10.76 1.62 19.21
N ASP A 70 -10.31 2.86 19.14
CA ASP A 70 -11.17 4.01 18.94
C ASP A 70 -12.01 3.87 17.66
N TYR A 71 -13.32 4.03 17.80
CA TYR A 71 -14.26 3.83 16.72
C TYR A 71 -14.01 4.80 15.55
N GLY A 72 -13.66 6.05 15.86
CA GLY A 72 -13.35 7.04 14.84
C GLY A 72 -12.09 6.71 14.04
N LEU A 73 -11.08 6.10 14.66
CA LEU A 73 -9.89 5.61 13.96
C LEU A 73 -10.20 4.42 13.06
N VAL A 74 -11.16 3.58 13.48
CA VAL A 74 -11.62 2.44 12.65
C VAL A 74 -12.40 2.95 11.43
N THR A 75 -13.30 3.92 11.61
CA THR A 75 -14.06 4.53 10.49
C THR A 75 -13.16 5.34 9.56
N PHE A 76 -12.05 5.88 10.08
CA PHE A 76 -11.03 6.52 9.27
C PHE A 76 -10.29 5.51 8.34
N GLY A 77 -10.29 4.21 8.65
CA GLY A 77 -9.71 3.15 7.82
C GLY A 77 -8.38 2.58 8.30
N LEU A 78 -7.82 3.08 9.40
CA LEU A 78 -6.45 2.77 9.86
C LEU A 78 -6.21 1.28 10.19
N PHE A 79 -7.25 0.51 10.48
CA PHE A 79 -7.09 -0.91 10.88
C PHE A 79 -7.39 -1.90 9.75
N GLY A 80 -7.91 -1.41 8.61
CA GLY A 80 -8.24 -2.24 7.45
C GLY A 80 -7.06 -2.51 6.51
N TYR A 81 -6.32 -1.48 6.14
CA TYR A 81 -5.41 -1.51 4.99
C TYR A 81 -4.23 -2.50 5.12
N ASN A 82 -3.60 -2.60 6.28
CA ASN A 82 -2.53 -3.56 6.51
C ASN A 82 -3.05 -5.01 6.46
N SER A 83 -4.23 -5.25 7.04
CA SER A 83 -4.91 -6.54 6.98
C SER A 83 -5.30 -6.93 5.56
N ILE A 84 -5.73 -5.97 4.73
CA ILE A 84 -5.97 -6.15 3.30
C ILE A 84 -4.72 -6.70 2.61
N LEU A 85 -3.58 -6.06 2.80
CA LEU A 85 -2.33 -6.45 2.15
C LEU A 85 -1.89 -7.85 2.59
N THR A 86 -1.96 -8.18 3.88
CA THR A 86 -1.63 -9.52 4.37
C THR A 86 -2.58 -10.57 3.84
N GLY A 87 -3.89 -10.33 3.89
CA GLY A 87 -4.88 -11.27 3.38
C GLY A 87 -4.70 -11.55 1.89
N MET A 88 -4.48 -10.51 1.10
CA MET A 88 -4.24 -10.63 -0.33
C MET A 88 -2.93 -11.35 -0.63
N ALA A 89 -1.86 -11.09 0.11
CA ALA A 89 -0.57 -11.74 -0.08
C ALA A 89 -0.65 -13.27 0.02
N PHE A 90 -1.47 -13.79 0.94
CA PHE A 90 -1.58 -15.23 1.19
C PHE A 90 -2.67 -15.96 0.41
N TRP A 91 -3.60 -15.27 -0.24
CA TRP A 91 -4.67 -15.95 -0.97
C TRP A 91 -4.85 -15.52 -2.42
N SER A 92 -4.61 -14.27 -2.74
CA SER A 92 -4.77 -13.75 -4.10
C SER A 92 -3.48 -13.16 -4.69
N GLY A 93 -2.46 -13.00 -3.87
CA GLY A 93 -1.17 -12.46 -4.27
C GLY A 93 -0.24 -13.52 -4.90
N PRO A 94 0.97 -13.11 -5.28
CA PRO A 94 1.91 -13.93 -6.05
C PRO A 94 2.65 -14.98 -5.21
N PHE A 95 2.52 -14.97 -3.88
CA PHE A 95 3.44 -15.69 -3.01
C PHE A 95 3.01 -17.11 -2.68
N VAL A 96 1.71 -17.42 -2.81
CA VAL A 96 1.14 -18.72 -2.43
C VAL A 96 0.02 -19.15 -3.36
N LYS A 97 -0.08 -20.46 -3.60
CA LYS A 97 -1.19 -21.02 -4.36
C LYS A 97 -2.49 -20.96 -3.52
N ALA A 98 -3.51 -20.32 -4.06
CA ALA A 98 -4.81 -20.22 -3.38
C ALA A 98 -5.48 -21.58 -3.21
N ASN A 99 -5.75 -21.96 -1.95
CA ASN A 99 -6.51 -23.14 -1.56
C ASN A 99 -7.21 -22.87 -0.21
N ARG A 100 -7.88 -23.87 0.38
CA ARG A 100 -8.59 -23.71 1.66
C ARG A 100 -7.64 -23.39 2.82
N VAL A 101 -6.44 -23.99 2.83
CA VAL A 101 -5.44 -23.74 3.88
C VAL A 101 -4.94 -22.29 3.80
N THR A 102 -4.56 -21.82 2.60
CA THR A 102 -4.10 -20.45 2.41
C THR A 102 -5.20 -19.41 2.64
N LEU A 103 -6.47 -19.77 2.43
CA LEU A 103 -7.60 -18.93 2.84
C LEU A 103 -7.65 -18.76 4.37
N THR A 104 -7.55 -19.87 5.12
CA THR A 104 -7.51 -19.83 6.59
C THR A 104 -6.32 -19.01 7.08
N ILE A 105 -5.14 -19.20 6.47
CA ILE A 105 -3.93 -18.44 6.77
C ILE A 105 -4.11 -16.94 6.45
N SER A 106 -4.80 -16.60 5.37
CA SER A 106 -5.11 -15.20 5.02
C SER A 106 -6.00 -14.54 6.06
N ILE A 107 -7.04 -15.23 6.51
CA ILE A 107 -7.95 -14.74 7.56
C ILE A 107 -7.18 -14.54 8.87
N PHE A 108 -6.44 -15.56 9.30
CA PHE A 108 -5.61 -15.48 10.50
C PHE A 108 -4.55 -14.38 10.40
N GLY A 109 -3.89 -14.27 9.24
CA GLY A 109 -2.93 -13.22 8.95
C GLY A 109 -3.53 -11.82 9.03
N ALA A 110 -4.75 -11.62 8.54
CA ALA A 110 -5.46 -10.35 8.66
C ALA A 110 -5.71 -9.96 10.13
N ILE A 111 -6.10 -10.92 10.97
CA ILE A 111 -6.29 -10.73 12.42
C ILE A 111 -4.96 -10.34 13.09
N ILE A 112 -3.91 -11.14 12.88
CA ILE A 112 -2.57 -10.87 13.47
C ILE A 112 -2.03 -9.52 13.02
N THR A 113 -2.26 -9.15 11.76
CA THR A 113 -1.79 -7.86 11.23
C THR A 113 -2.50 -6.68 11.90
N ALA A 114 -3.80 -6.78 12.20
CA ALA A 114 -4.52 -5.75 12.94
C ALA A 114 -3.98 -5.60 14.37
N VAL A 115 -3.73 -6.72 15.07
CA VAL A 115 -3.10 -6.71 16.40
C VAL A 115 -1.70 -6.09 16.35
N ALA A 116 -0.89 -6.51 15.39
CA ALA A 116 0.45 -5.97 15.19
C ALA A 116 0.43 -4.48 14.86
N TRP A 117 -0.57 -4.02 14.09
CA TRP A 117 -0.74 -2.60 13.81
C TRP A 117 -1.06 -1.79 15.07
N MET A 118 -1.99 -2.28 15.91
CA MET A 118 -2.30 -1.61 17.19
C MET A 118 -1.05 -1.48 18.07
N ALA A 119 -0.30 -2.58 18.21
CA ALA A 119 0.93 -2.60 19.00
C ALA A 119 1.99 -1.65 18.40
N PHE A 120 2.17 -1.67 17.08
CA PHE A 120 3.17 -0.85 16.41
C PHE A 120 2.80 0.63 16.40
N ALA A 121 1.52 0.97 16.21
CA ALA A 121 1.05 2.34 16.27
C ALA A 121 1.24 2.95 17.66
N HIS A 122 1.01 2.15 18.72
CA HIS A 122 1.28 2.55 20.10
C HIS A 122 2.78 2.78 20.33
N PHE A 123 3.61 1.82 19.93
CA PHE A 123 5.08 1.92 20.04
C PHE A 123 5.63 3.14 19.28
N MET A 124 5.16 3.39 18.05
CA MET A 124 5.60 4.55 17.27
C MET A 124 5.09 5.85 17.85
N GLY A 125 3.86 5.88 18.39
CA GLY A 125 3.32 7.02 19.12
C GLY A 125 4.18 7.37 20.33
N ASP A 126 4.55 6.38 21.12
CA ASP A 126 5.42 6.58 22.30
C ASP A 126 6.85 7.02 21.94
N LEU A 127 7.39 6.48 20.84
CA LEU A 127 8.76 6.79 20.40
C LEU A 127 8.88 8.20 19.81
N PHE A 128 7.87 8.66 19.08
CA PHE A 128 7.90 9.93 18.35
C PHE A 128 6.89 10.96 18.86
N SER A 129 6.23 10.71 19.99
CA SER A 129 5.32 11.67 20.61
C SER A 129 6.09 12.84 21.23
N PRO A 130 5.62 14.08 21.03
CA PRO A 130 6.32 15.28 21.52
C PRO A 130 6.15 15.54 23.00
N ASP A 131 5.52 14.65 23.79
CA ASP A 131 5.26 14.90 25.19
C ASP A 131 6.45 14.57 26.11
N GLU A 132 6.57 15.36 27.14
CA GLU A 132 7.34 15.32 28.40
C GLU A 132 8.63 14.47 28.52
N ARG A 133 8.98 13.60 27.58
CA ARG A 133 10.14 12.69 27.65
C ARG A 133 11.34 13.11 26.80
N GLY A 134 11.36 14.34 26.29
CA GLY A 134 12.51 14.88 25.56
C GLY A 134 12.68 14.33 24.14
N GLY A 135 11.62 13.80 23.54
CA GLY A 135 11.54 13.49 22.11
C GLY A 135 11.80 14.75 21.28
N LEU A 136 12.20 14.59 20.03
CA LEU A 136 12.48 15.69 19.09
C LEU A 136 11.33 16.70 19.13
N ALA A 137 11.58 17.86 19.67
CA ALA A 137 10.63 18.85 20.19
C ALA A 137 9.63 19.44 19.17
N ASN A 138 9.59 18.96 17.95
CA ASN A 138 8.66 19.35 16.89
C ASN A 138 8.19 18.15 16.07
N SER A 139 8.26 16.93 16.59
CA SER A 139 7.98 15.73 15.82
C SER A 139 6.49 15.55 15.55
N VAL A 140 6.13 15.64 14.31
CA VAL A 140 4.91 15.01 13.78
C VAL A 140 5.05 13.51 14.01
N ALA A 141 4.03 12.86 14.58
CA ALA A 141 4.05 11.41 14.76
C ALA A 141 4.31 10.73 13.41
N ILE A 142 5.42 9.99 13.32
CA ILE A 142 5.78 9.30 12.08
C ILE A 142 4.86 8.10 11.93
N PRO A 143 4.09 8.01 10.84
CA PRO A 143 3.13 6.92 10.70
C PRO A 143 3.85 5.58 10.49
N GLY A 144 3.27 4.52 11.05
CA GLY A 144 3.76 3.15 10.90
C GLY A 144 3.68 2.63 9.46
N PHE A 145 2.93 3.29 8.59
CA PHE A 145 2.71 2.87 7.20
C PHE A 145 2.28 1.40 7.11
N THR A 146 2.86 0.66 6.18
CA THR A 146 2.59 -0.77 5.98
C THR A 146 3.50 -1.70 6.79
N SER A 147 4.12 -1.22 7.88
CA SER A 147 5.06 -2.00 8.68
C SER A 147 4.45 -3.27 9.27
N SER A 148 3.26 -3.21 9.83
CA SER A 148 2.60 -4.37 10.41
C SER A 148 2.27 -5.45 9.36
N PHE A 149 1.88 -5.05 8.15
CA PHE A 149 1.78 -5.97 7.01
C PHE A 149 3.12 -6.64 6.72
N ILE A 150 4.19 -5.87 6.63
CA ILE A 150 5.53 -6.38 6.31
C ILE A 150 5.99 -7.39 7.35
N PHE A 151 5.99 -7.00 8.63
CA PHE A 151 6.49 -7.85 9.70
C PHE A 151 5.64 -9.12 9.89
N THR A 152 4.31 -9.00 9.86
CA THR A 152 3.43 -10.15 9.95
C THR A 152 3.62 -11.09 8.77
N THR A 153 3.67 -10.55 7.55
CA THR A 153 3.85 -11.37 6.34
C THR A 153 5.20 -12.08 6.33
N TRP A 154 6.29 -11.40 6.69
CA TRP A 154 7.61 -12.03 6.80
C TRP A 154 7.63 -13.12 7.87
N ALA A 155 7.09 -12.85 9.06
CA ALA A 155 7.03 -13.84 10.13
C ALA A 155 6.26 -15.09 9.70
N MET A 156 5.08 -14.92 9.09
CA MET A 156 4.26 -16.03 8.61
C MET A 156 4.92 -16.79 7.45
N MET A 157 5.50 -16.10 6.47
CA MET A 157 6.23 -16.75 5.37
C MET A 157 7.48 -17.48 5.86
N TYR A 158 8.17 -16.95 6.85
CA TYR A 158 9.34 -17.63 7.41
C TYR A 158 8.95 -18.85 8.25
N ALA A 159 7.90 -18.71 9.07
CA ALA A 159 7.35 -19.81 9.87
C ALA A 159 6.84 -20.96 8.97
N SER A 160 6.28 -20.64 7.81
CA SER A 160 5.74 -21.63 6.88
C SER A 160 6.78 -22.65 6.41
N LYS A 161 8.08 -22.33 6.44
CA LYS A 161 9.17 -23.25 6.11
C LYS A 161 9.30 -24.42 7.08
N ARG A 162 8.63 -24.36 8.24
CA ARG A 162 8.53 -25.45 9.22
C ARG A 162 7.30 -26.32 9.01
N TYR A 163 6.38 -25.90 8.14
CA TYR A 163 5.16 -26.66 7.85
C TYR A 163 5.44 -27.68 6.74
N GLY A 164 4.75 -28.81 6.77
CA GLY A 164 4.79 -29.76 5.65
C GLY A 164 4.22 -29.16 4.36
N HIS A 165 4.65 -29.69 3.22
CA HIS A 165 4.17 -29.24 1.91
C HIS A 165 2.67 -29.34 1.73
N ASP A 166 2.02 -30.27 2.46
CA ASP A 166 0.56 -30.43 2.46
C ASP A 166 -0.16 -29.28 3.16
N VAL A 167 0.50 -28.65 4.13
CA VAL A 167 -0.06 -27.53 4.91
C VAL A 167 0.26 -26.21 4.24
N TRP A 168 1.48 -26.04 3.78
CA TRP A 168 1.91 -24.85 3.06
C TRP A 168 2.25 -25.22 1.63
N PRO A 169 1.36 -24.93 0.67
CA PRO A 169 1.63 -25.22 -0.72
C PRO A 169 2.84 -24.42 -1.18
N GLU A 170 3.82 -25.11 -1.73
CA GLU A 170 4.95 -24.46 -2.36
C GLU A 170 4.47 -23.41 -3.35
N VAL A 171 5.15 -22.29 -3.35
CA VAL A 171 5.05 -21.33 -4.45
C VAL A 171 5.40 -22.12 -5.71
N PRO A 172 4.51 -22.24 -6.69
CA PRO A 172 4.80 -23.00 -7.89
C PRO A 172 6.12 -22.54 -8.48
N GLN A 173 6.95 -23.46 -8.93
CA GLN A 173 8.24 -23.14 -9.54
C GLN A 173 8.07 -22.18 -10.73
N SER A 174 6.90 -22.26 -11.40
CA SER A 174 6.45 -21.30 -12.40
C SER A 174 6.21 -19.87 -11.86
N ALA A 175 5.95 -19.69 -10.57
CA ALA A 175 5.94 -18.37 -9.95
C ALA A 175 7.35 -17.85 -9.65
N LYS A 176 8.32 -18.78 -9.57
CA LYS A 176 9.75 -18.42 -9.56
C LYS A 176 10.25 -18.07 -10.95
N GLU A 177 9.62 -18.59 -11.98
CA GLU A 177 10.11 -18.48 -13.35
C GLU A 177 9.26 -17.54 -14.24
N ASP A 178 7.90 -17.49 -14.14
CA ASP A 178 7.10 -16.73 -15.09
C ASP A 178 5.67 -16.32 -14.65
N LYS A 179 5.20 -16.71 -13.48
CA LYS A 179 3.81 -16.40 -13.07
C LYS A 179 3.74 -15.54 -11.82
N ILE A 180 3.88 -14.26 -12.03
CA ILE A 180 3.36 -13.29 -11.06
C ILE A 180 1.86 -13.17 -11.31
N SER A 181 1.15 -13.38 -10.24
CA SER A 181 -0.29 -13.57 -10.12
C SER A 181 -1.14 -12.64 -10.99
N GLY A 182 -2.15 -13.19 -11.60
CA GLY A 182 -3.27 -12.49 -12.23
C GLY A 182 -3.32 -12.50 -13.75
N SER A 183 -2.28 -12.98 -14.43
CA SER A 183 -2.31 -13.17 -15.87
C SER A 183 -2.48 -14.66 -16.20
N ASP A 184 -3.60 -15.03 -16.79
CA ASP A 184 -3.84 -16.38 -17.30
C ASP A 184 -3.00 -16.71 -18.54
N ASN A 185 -2.20 -15.78 -19.03
CA ASN A 185 -1.30 -15.95 -20.16
C ASN A 185 0.15 -15.68 -19.78
N PRO A 186 1.01 -16.70 -19.71
CA PRO A 186 2.45 -16.51 -19.62
C PRO A 186 2.93 -15.92 -20.96
N VAL A 187 3.26 -14.64 -20.94
CA VAL A 187 3.96 -14.04 -22.08
C VAL A 187 5.41 -14.49 -22.04
N GLN A 188 5.70 -15.60 -22.68
CA GLN A 188 7.07 -16.02 -22.97
C GLN A 188 7.70 -15.03 -23.96
N LEU A 189 8.33 -14.00 -23.47
CA LEU A 189 9.20 -13.15 -24.28
C LEU A 189 10.64 -13.51 -23.96
N LYS A 190 11.35 -13.96 -24.98
CA LYS A 190 12.81 -14.08 -24.91
C LYS A 190 13.36 -12.68 -24.58
N PRO A 191 14.10 -12.50 -23.49
CA PRO A 191 14.53 -11.19 -23.01
C PRO A 191 15.39 -10.41 -24.03
N GLU A 192 16.03 -11.12 -24.94
CA GLU A 192 17.08 -10.62 -25.83
C GLU A 192 16.58 -9.66 -26.93
N ASN A 193 15.27 -9.58 -27.20
CA ASN A 193 14.74 -8.77 -28.30
C ASN A 193 13.63 -7.78 -27.91
N PHE A 194 13.40 -7.53 -26.61
CA PHE A 194 12.37 -6.61 -26.19
C PHE A 194 12.84 -5.14 -26.37
N LYS A 195 12.08 -4.38 -27.15
CA LYS A 195 12.31 -2.94 -27.32
C LYS A 195 11.26 -2.15 -26.57
N TRP A 196 11.70 -1.29 -25.68
CA TRP A 196 10.81 -0.38 -24.96
C TRP A 196 10.23 0.65 -25.94
N THR A 197 8.91 0.73 -25.98
CA THR A 197 8.14 1.80 -26.63
C THR A 197 7.49 2.67 -25.58
N ALA A 198 7.07 3.88 -25.94
CA ALA A 198 6.32 4.76 -25.04
C ALA A 198 5.06 4.06 -24.49
N LYS A 199 4.36 3.28 -25.33
CA LYS A 199 3.18 2.49 -24.92
C LYS A 199 3.54 1.46 -23.85
N GLU A 200 4.60 0.67 -24.07
CA GLU A 200 5.03 -0.35 -23.10
C GLU A 200 5.49 0.29 -21.78
N PHE A 201 6.16 1.42 -21.84
CA PHE A 201 6.56 2.18 -20.65
C PHE A 201 5.35 2.66 -19.84
N ILE A 202 4.33 3.25 -20.49
CA ILE A 202 3.10 3.69 -19.84
C ILE A 202 2.34 2.50 -19.23
N ILE A 203 2.26 1.38 -19.95
CA ILE A 203 1.61 0.17 -19.43
C ILE A 203 2.36 -0.37 -18.20
N ALA A 204 3.68 -0.43 -18.22
CA ALA A 204 4.49 -0.86 -17.09
C ALA A 204 4.32 0.09 -15.89
N THR A 205 4.28 1.39 -16.13
CA THR A 205 4.01 2.41 -15.11
C THR A 205 2.64 2.21 -14.46
N LEU A 206 1.59 2.03 -15.25
CA LEU A 206 0.24 1.79 -14.71
C LEU A 206 0.15 0.45 -13.96
N LYS A 207 0.84 -0.58 -14.42
CA LYS A 207 0.94 -1.84 -13.68
C LYS A 207 1.68 -1.64 -12.35
N GLY A 208 2.72 -0.81 -12.29
CA GLY A 208 3.40 -0.47 -11.05
C GLY A 208 2.46 0.16 -10.01
N VAL A 209 1.53 1.01 -10.45
CA VAL A 209 0.49 1.54 -9.57
C VAL A 209 -0.43 0.43 -9.04
N SER A 210 -0.90 -0.47 -9.89
CA SER A 210 -1.78 -1.57 -9.47
C SER A 210 -1.09 -2.65 -8.64
N GLN A 211 0.23 -2.81 -8.77
CA GLN A 211 1.03 -3.76 -7.99
C GLN A 211 1.08 -3.46 -6.49
N VAL A 212 0.72 -2.25 -6.07
CA VAL A 212 0.54 -1.94 -4.64
C VAL A 212 -0.45 -2.92 -3.98
N THR A 213 -1.44 -3.40 -4.73
CA THR A 213 -2.40 -4.43 -4.31
C THR A 213 -2.16 -5.79 -4.95
N PHE A 214 -0.93 -6.09 -5.36
CA PHE A 214 -0.53 -7.36 -5.99
C PHE A 214 -1.30 -7.70 -7.27
N VAL A 215 -1.81 -6.70 -7.97
CA VAL A 215 -2.60 -6.89 -9.19
C VAL A 215 -1.81 -6.40 -10.40
N GLU A 216 -1.46 -7.32 -11.28
CA GLU A 216 -0.77 -7.02 -12.53
C GLU A 216 -1.77 -6.62 -13.63
N ASN A 217 -2.36 -5.43 -13.54
CA ASN A 217 -3.30 -4.97 -14.55
C ASN A 217 -3.24 -3.46 -14.75
N TRP A 218 -2.88 -3.01 -15.95
CA TRP A 218 -2.80 -1.59 -16.28
C TRP A 218 -4.14 -0.84 -16.16
N LYS A 219 -5.27 -1.52 -16.41
CA LYS A 219 -6.61 -0.92 -16.23
C LYS A 219 -6.88 -0.63 -14.76
N THR A 220 -6.51 -1.56 -13.88
CA THR A 220 -6.56 -1.32 -12.42
C THR A 220 -5.70 -0.11 -12.05
N GLY A 221 -4.51 0.04 -12.66
CA GLY A 221 -3.67 1.23 -12.47
C GLY A 221 -4.36 2.53 -12.87
N ILE A 222 -5.14 2.53 -13.97
CA ILE A 222 -5.96 3.69 -14.35
C ILE A 222 -7.02 3.97 -13.27
N PHE A 223 -7.75 2.95 -12.80
CA PHE A 223 -8.74 3.12 -11.73
C PHE A 223 -8.13 3.73 -10.47
N TRP A 224 -6.92 3.30 -10.11
CA TRP A 224 -6.17 3.88 -9.00
C TRP A 224 -5.86 5.36 -9.22
N VAL A 225 -5.22 5.69 -10.34
CA VAL A 225 -4.85 7.08 -10.67
C VAL A 225 -6.09 7.98 -10.69
N VAL A 226 -7.18 7.54 -11.33
CA VAL A 226 -8.44 8.28 -11.38
C VAL A 226 -9.04 8.43 -9.99
N GLY A 227 -9.15 7.35 -9.21
CA GLY A 227 -9.69 7.38 -7.85
C GLY A 227 -8.90 8.31 -6.93
N LEU A 228 -7.57 8.26 -6.99
CA LEU A 228 -6.70 9.16 -6.24
C LEU A 228 -6.85 10.63 -6.65
N THR A 229 -7.08 10.89 -7.94
CA THR A 229 -7.30 12.26 -8.44
C THR A 229 -8.68 12.79 -8.05
N LEU A 230 -9.72 11.96 -8.13
CA LEU A 230 -11.10 12.37 -7.82
C LEU A 230 -11.39 12.47 -6.33
N THR A 231 -10.49 12.05 -5.47
CA THR A 231 -10.64 12.11 -4.00
C THR A 231 -11.13 13.47 -3.53
N PHE A 232 -10.65 14.54 -4.12
CA PHE A 232 -10.96 15.89 -3.68
C PHE A 232 -12.28 16.43 -4.22
N GLU A 233 -12.65 16.12 -5.47
CA GLU A 233 -13.77 16.76 -6.13
C GLU A 233 -15.12 16.07 -5.88
N LEU A 234 -15.13 14.74 -5.81
CA LEU A 234 -16.36 13.97 -5.65
C LEU A 234 -16.72 13.68 -4.19
N ALA A 235 -15.75 13.65 -3.29
CA ALA A 235 -16.01 13.32 -1.90
C ALA A 235 -16.99 14.30 -1.21
N PRO A 236 -16.86 15.62 -1.35
CA PRO A 236 -17.85 16.57 -0.80
C PRO A 236 -19.24 16.42 -1.41
N PHE A 237 -19.31 16.14 -2.71
CA PHE A 237 -20.57 16.00 -3.43
C PHE A 237 -21.35 14.74 -3.02
N ILE A 238 -20.64 13.59 -2.89
CA ILE A 238 -21.27 12.31 -2.53
C ILE A 238 -21.73 12.30 -1.08
N ALA A 239 -21.00 12.96 -0.18
CA ALA A 239 -21.32 12.95 1.25
C ALA A 239 -22.23 14.10 1.71
N GLY A 240 -22.54 15.05 0.85
CA GLY A 240 -23.33 16.24 1.23
C GLY A 240 -22.68 17.08 2.33
N VAL A 241 -21.36 16.99 2.50
CA VAL A 241 -20.65 17.55 3.65
C VAL A 241 -19.49 18.40 3.18
N GLN A 242 -19.74 19.71 3.03
CA GLN A 242 -18.75 20.66 2.52
C GLN A 242 -17.62 21.00 3.50
N ASP A 243 -17.76 20.73 4.82
CA ASP A 243 -16.85 21.25 5.84
C ASP A 243 -16.25 20.16 6.76
N ARG A 244 -16.12 18.91 6.33
CA ARG A 244 -15.60 17.88 7.23
C ARG A 244 -14.15 17.49 6.91
N PRO A 245 -13.22 17.68 7.88
CA PRO A 245 -11.77 17.44 7.68
C PRO A 245 -11.38 15.97 7.43
N TRP A 246 -12.31 15.02 7.56
CA TRP A 246 -12.05 13.61 7.40
C TRP A 246 -12.08 13.09 5.94
N PHE A 247 -12.54 13.90 4.97
CA PHE A 247 -12.28 13.65 3.55
C PHE A 247 -10.86 14.02 3.15
N THR A 248 -10.22 14.81 3.98
CA THR A 248 -8.83 15.10 3.85
C THR A 248 -8.11 14.15 4.76
N ASN A 249 -7.04 13.54 4.31
CA ASN A 249 -6.19 12.72 5.13
C ASN A 249 -6.00 13.40 6.49
N GLY A 250 -6.36 12.76 7.61
CA GLY A 250 -6.36 13.39 8.94
C GLY A 250 -5.00 13.93 9.35
N TYR A 251 -3.91 13.33 8.83
CA TYR A 251 -2.57 13.86 8.94
C TYR A 251 -2.36 15.11 8.10
N THR A 252 -3.14 15.30 7.03
CA THR A 252 -3.04 16.44 6.10
C THR A 252 -4.10 17.49 6.34
N ALA A 253 -5.00 17.35 7.33
CA ALA A 253 -6.01 18.37 7.62
C ALA A 253 -5.40 19.77 7.87
N GLN A 254 -4.18 19.84 8.41
CA GLN A 254 -3.39 21.07 8.51
C GLN A 254 -2.60 21.43 7.25
N TRP A 255 -2.40 20.44 6.39
CA TRP A 255 -1.57 20.57 5.19
C TRP A 255 -2.40 20.87 3.94
N ASN A 256 -3.74 20.79 4.04
CA ASN A 256 -4.65 20.97 2.89
C ASN A 256 -4.55 22.34 2.21
N GLU A 257 -4.15 23.37 2.92
CA GLU A 257 -3.82 24.66 2.30
C GLU A 257 -2.59 24.57 1.41
N TYR A 258 -1.70 23.56 1.64
CA TYR A 258 -0.37 23.46 1.01
C TYR A 258 -0.15 22.21 0.17
N SER A 259 -0.99 21.19 0.30
CA SER A 259 -0.81 19.91 -0.40
C SER A 259 -2.13 19.46 -1.04
N PRO A 260 -2.35 19.81 -2.30
CA PRO A 260 -3.58 19.45 -2.99
C PRO A 260 -3.65 17.94 -3.23
N LEU A 261 -4.51 17.25 -2.48
CA LEU A 261 -4.66 15.78 -2.52
C LEU A 261 -5.08 15.24 -3.89
N TYR A 262 -5.72 16.05 -4.73
CA TYR A 262 -6.03 15.67 -6.10
C TYR A 262 -4.78 15.36 -6.94
N LEU A 263 -3.61 15.81 -6.52
CA LEU A 263 -2.34 15.45 -7.15
C LEU A 263 -1.85 14.05 -6.79
N ALA A 264 -2.46 13.35 -5.80
CA ALA A 264 -2.02 12.03 -5.38
C ALA A 264 -2.01 11.01 -6.54
N GLY A 265 -2.99 11.09 -7.44
CA GLY A 265 -3.01 10.26 -8.65
C GLY A 265 -1.84 10.54 -9.59
N LEU A 266 -1.50 11.81 -9.78
CA LEU A 266 -0.32 12.22 -10.57
C LEU A 266 0.97 11.77 -9.88
N MET A 267 1.08 11.94 -8.56
CA MET A 267 2.25 11.52 -7.78
C MET A 267 2.44 9.99 -7.82
N ALA A 268 1.35 9.23 -7.74
CA ALA A 268 1.39 7.78 -7.93
C ALA A 268 1.95 7.39 -9.30
N PHE A 269 1.48 8.05 -10.35
CA PHE A 269 1.96 7.78 -11.70
C PHE A 269 3.44 8.18 -11.88
N ILE A 270 3.85 9.36 -11.39
CA ILE A 270 5.24 9.83 -11.44
C ILE A 270 6.16 8.88 -10.66
N GLY A 271 5.79 8.49 -9.44
CA GLY A 271 6.56 7.56 -8.64
C GLY A 271 6.81 6.24 -9.36
N SER A 272 5.74 5.64 -9.90
CA SER A 272 5.86 4.41 -10.70
C SER A 272 6.70 4.59 -11.96
N ALA A 273 6.57 5.73 -12.67
CA ALA A 273 7.34 6.04 -13.85
C ALA A 273 8.85 6.17 -13.55
N ILE A 274 9.21 6.79 -12.43
CA ILE A 274 10.60 6.87 -11.96
C ILE A 274 11.14 5.45 -11.72
N GLY A 275 10.40 4.60 -11.03
CA GLY A 275 10.79 3.21 -10.78
C GLY A 275 11.01 2.42 -12.07
N ALA A 276 10.07 2.51 -13.00
CA ALA A 276 10.18 1.86 -14.32
C ALA A 276 11.37 2.40 -15.14
N ALA A 277 11.58 3.70 -15.16
CA ALA A 277 12.70 4.32 -15.87
C ALA A 277 14.06 3.89 -15.30
N LEU A 278 14.19 3.92 -13.97
CA LEU A 278 15.43 3.52 -13.30
C LEU A 278 15.72 2.02 -13.49
N SER A 279 14.71 1.16 -13.47
CA SER A 279 14.90 -0.27 -13.71
C SER A 279 15.39 -0.55 -15.14
N ILE A 280 14.90 0.20 -16.12
CA ILE A 280 15.38 0.12 -17.51
C ILE A 280 16.84 0.61 -17.60
N LEU A 281 17.16 1.75 -16.99
CA LEU A 281 18.51 2.32 -16.98
C LEU A 281 19.52 1.39 -16.28
N MET A 282 19.12 0.77 -15.19
CA MET A 282 19.93 -0.21 -14.44
C MET A 282 19.96 -1.60 -15.08
N LYS A 283 19.27 -1.80 -16.20
CA LYS A 283 19.18 -3.08 -16.92
C LYS A 283 18.68 -4.23 -16.03
N LEU A 284 17.72 -3.95 -15.15
CA LEU A 284 17.05 -4.96 -14.36
C LEU A 284 16.22 -5.90 -15.26
N PRO A 285 15.81 -7.09 -14.76
CA PRO A 285 15.05 -8.03 -15.56
C PRO A 285 13.83 -7.37 -16.22
N THR A 286 13.80 -7.39 -17.55
CA THR A 286 12.76 -6.71 -18.34
C THR A 286 11.35 -7.16 -17.95
N GLN A 287 11.17 -8.44 -17.64
CA GLN A 287 9.88 -8.98 -17.24
C GLN A 287 9.39 -8.36 -15.93
N GLU A 288 10.24 -8.20 -14.92
CA GLU A 288 9.89 -7.56 -13.64
C GLU A 288 9.45 -6.11 -13.83
N THR A 289 10.12 -5.38 -14.72
CA THR A 289 9.73 -4.00 -15.07
C THR A 289 8.38 -3.98 -15.80
N ARG A 290 8.16 -4.87 -16.76
CA ARG A 290 6.91 -4.95 -17.54
C ARG A 290 5.68 -5.28 -16.71
N ILE A 291 5.84 -6.05 -15.64
CA ILE A 291 4.75 -6.38 -14.71
C ILE A 291 4.58 -5.34 -13.60
N GLY A 292 5.44 -4.30 -13.54
CA GLY A 292 5.33 -3.19 -12.60
C GLY A 292 6.01 -3.39 -11.25
N LEU A 293 6.82 -4.44 -11.06
CA LEU A 293 7.46 -4.72 -9.76
C LEU A 293 8.43 -3.63 -9.29
N HIS A 294 8.96 -2.84 -10.19
CA HIS A 294 9.86 -1.75 -9.84
C HIS A 294 9.15 -0.40 -9.64
N GLY A 295 7.80 -0.39 -9.67
CA GLY A 295 6.99 0.82 -9.55
C GLY A 295 6.25 0.98 -8.22
N PHE A 296 5.82 -0.10 -7.58
CA PHE A 296 4.83 -0.02 -6.47
C PHE A 296 5.39 0.62 -5.18
N ASN A 297 6.64 0.36 -4.81
CA ASN A 297 7.26 1.03 -3.67
C ASN A 297 7.43 2.52 -3.94
N GLN A 298 7.79 2.87 -5.15
CA GLN A 298 8.00 4.23 -5.61
C GLN A 298 6.69 5.03 -5.65
N VAL A 299 5.58 4.39 -5.99
CA VAL A 299 4.22 4.95 -5.84
C VAL A 299 4.00 5.40 -4.40
N LEU A 300 4.23 4.50 -3.44
CA LEU A 300 3.98 4.76 -2.04
C LEU A 300 4.93 5.80 -1.44
N VAL A 301 6.23 5.78 -1.80
CA VAL A 301 7.19 6.82 -1.38
C VAL A 301 6.74 8.20 -1.87
N MET A 302 6.38 8.30 -3.15
CA MET A 302 6.01 9.57 -3.76
C MET A 302 4.72 10.13 -3.13
N ILE A 303 3.69 9.28 -2.96
CA ILE A 303 2.44 9.68 -2.28
C ILE A 303 2.74 10.09 -0.83
N ALA A 304 3.48 9.28 -0.06
CA ALA A 304 3.76 9.58 1.33
C ALA A 304 4.43 10.94 1.50
N LEU A 305 5.54 11.18 0.80
CA LEU A 305 6.28 12.42 0.97
C LEU A 305 5.55 13.66 0.46
N THR A 306 4.69 13.51 -0.54
CA THR A 306 3.86 14.62 -1.03
C THR A 306 2.55 14.81 -0.25
N SER A 307 2.14 13.84 0.56
CA SER A 307 0.95 13.93 1.41
C SER A 307 1.26 14.34 2.85
N PHE A 308 2.43 13.96 3.38
CA PHE A 308 2.82 14.24 4.77
C PHE A 308 3.70 15.48 4.90
N VAL A 309 4.21 16.02 3.81
CA VAL A 309 5.02 17.25 3.77
C VAL A 309 4.30 18.27 2.88
N PRO A 310 4.25 19.57 3.24
CA PRO A 310 3.66 20.61 2.39
C PRO A 310 4.25 20.58 0.99
N LEU A 311 3.41 20.54 -0.04
CA LEU A 311 3.86 20.44 -1.42
C LEU A 311 4.41 21.78 -1.91
N THR A 312 5.72 21.88 -1.93
CA THR A 312 6.49 22.95 -2.55
C THR A 312 7.38 22.35 -3.63
N TRP A 313 8.05 23.17 -4.44
CA TRP A 313 9.00 22.64 -5.40
C TRP A 313 10.20 21.92 -4.72
N GLN A 314 10.59 22.36 -3.52
CA GLN A 314 11.66 21.73 -2.72
C GLN A 314 11.21 20.36 -2.20
N SER A 315 10.03 20.27 -1.59
CA SER A 315 9.50 18.99 -1.08
C SER A 315 9.20 18.02 -2.22
N PHE A 316 8.74 18.52 -3.36
CA PHE A 316 8.60 17.69 -4.55
C PHE A 316 9.95 17.12 -5.03
N LEU A 317 10.99 17.95 -5.11
CA LEU A 317 12.33 17.49 -5.46
C LEU A 317 12.85 16.46 -4.44
N MET A 318 12.62 16.70 -3.15
CA MET A 318 12.94 15.75 -2.08
C MET A 318 12.21 14.41 -2.26
N ALA A 319 10.91 14.43 -2.60
CA ALA A 319 10.14 13.22 -2.87
C ALA A 319 10.69 12.46 -4.10
N VAL A 320 11.10 13.16 -5.14
CA VAL A 320 11.78 12.56 -6.30
C VAL A 320 13.10 11.91 -5.90
N LEU A 321 13.94 12.60 -5.14
CA LEU A 321 15.22 12.05 -4.66
C LEU A 321 15.02 10.83 -3.76
N ALA A 322 14.05 10.86 -2.86
CA ALA A 322 13.69 9.72 -2.02
C ALA A 322 13.21 8.52 -2.87
N THR A 323 12.41 8.79 -3.90
CA THR A 323 11.93 7.76 -4.83
C THR A 323 13.08 7.14 -5.61
N VAL A 324 14.04 7.95 -6.05
CA VAL A 324 15.28 7.46 -6.67
C VAL A 324 16.10 6.64 -5.69
N ALA A 325 16.31 7.10 -4.46
CA ALA A 325 17.03 6.36 -3.41
C ALA A 325 16.33 5.03 -3.07
N CYS A 326 14.99 5.02 -3.00
CA CYS A 326 14.21 3.81 -2.85
C CYS A 326 14.52 2.79 -3.97
N SER A 327 14.54 3.24 -5.22
CA SER A 327 14.74 2.38 -6.39
C SER A 327 16.16 1.84 -6.49
N VAL A 328 17.16 2.70 -6.26
CA VAL A 328 18.57 2.40 -6.57
C VAL A 328 19.30 1.78 -5.37
N VAL A 329 18.90 2.13 -4.16
CA VAL A 329 19.61 1.72 -2.93
C VAL A 329 18.76 0.79 -2.08
N VAL A 330 17.60 1.26 -1.61
CA VAL A 330 16.86 0.57 -0.54
C VAL A 330 16.23 -0.73 -1.05
N MET A 331 15.57 -0.67 -2.21
CA MET A 331 14.90 -1.85 -2.78
C MET A 331 15.88 -2.97 -3.13
N PRO A 332 16.98 -2.75 -3.86
CA PRO A 332 17.96 -3.81 -4.10
C PRO A 332 18.62 -4.35 -2.82
N ALA A 333 18.90 -3.48 -1.84
CA ALA A 333 19.48 -3.90 -0.57
C ALA A 333 18.54 -4.84 0.20
N LEU A 334 17.26 -4.47 0.33
CA LEU A 334 16.27 -5.29 1.02
C LEU A 334 15.93 -6.56 0.24
N GLN A 335 15.84 -6.50 -1.09
CA GLN A 335 15.65 -7.70 -1.92
C GLN A 335 16.81 -8.70 -1.72
N ARG A 336 18.05 -8.22 -1.70
CA ARG A 336 19.21 -9.06 -1.44
C ARG A 336 19.23 -9.60 -0.01
N PHE A 337 18.95 -8.75 0.99
CA PHE A 337 18.95 -9.11 2.40
C PHE A 337 17.88 -10.17 2.71
N PHE A 338 16.63 -9.92 2.36
CA PHE A 338 15.53 -10.86 2.63
C PHE A 338 15.50 -12.05 1.68
N GLY A 339 16.02 -11.89 0.45
CA GLY A 339 16.12 -12.94 -0.55
C GLY A 339 16.96 -14.14 -0.09
N GLN A 340 17.98 -13.94 0.75
CA GLN A 340 18.76 -15.06 1.32
C GLN A 340 17.92 -15.98 2.23
N TRP A 341 16.80 -15.49 2.75
CA TRP A 341 15.80 -16.31 3.48
C TRP A 341 14.59 -16.66 2.62
N GLY A 342 14.63 -16.37 1.31
CA GLY A 342 13.50 -16.61 0.40
C GLY A 342 12.27 -15.76 0.75
N LEU A 343 12.49 -14.58 1.30
CA LEU A 343 11.44 -13.62 1.62
C LEU A 343 11.44 -12.48 0.60
N PRO A 344 10.27 -12.02 0.12
CA PRO A 344 10.18 -10.84 -0.73
C PRO A 344 10.41 -9.57 0.08
N ALA A 345 10.89 -8.51 -0.55
CA ALA A 345 11.05 -7.21 0.11
C ALA A 345 9.72 -6.55 0.49
N LEU A 346 8.61 -6.94 -0.13
CA LEU A 346 7.26 -6.38 0.05
C LEU A 346 7.28 -4.85 -0.12
N THR A 347 6.57 -4.13 0.74
CA THR A 347 6.60 -2.67 0.84
C THR A 347 7.68 -2.14 1.78
N GLY A 348 8.62 -3.00 2.21
CA GLY A 348 9.76 -2.60 3.04
C GLY A 348 10.56 -1.45 2.46
N PRO A 349 10.94 -1.47 1.18
CA PRO A 349 11.66 -0.36 0.56
C PRO A 349 10.95 0.99 0.73
N PHE A 350 9.63 1.02 0.57
CA PHE A 350 8.83 2.21 0.82
C PHE A 350 8.90 2.66 2.28
N VAL A 351 8.61 1.76 3.22
CA VAL A 351 8.52 2.10 4.65
C VAL A 351 9.86 2.64 5.16
N PHE A 352 10.97 1.93 4.89
CA PHE A 352 12.29 2.37 5.32
C PHE A 352 12.69 3.71 4.68
N THR A 353 12.42 3.90 3.40
CA THR A 353 12.71 5.17 2.73
C THR A 353 11.87 6.30 3.35
N ALA A 354 10.55 6.12 3.49
CA ALA A 354 9.67 7.14 4.02
C ALA A 354 10.03 7.52 5.45
N TRP A 355 10.37 6.56 6.32
CA TRP A 355 10.82 6.85 7.68
C TRP A 355 12.09 7.70 7.70
N VAL A 356 13.13 7.29 6.97
CA VAL A 356 14.41 8.04 6.95
C VAL A 356 14.18 9.48 6.49
N TRP A 357 13.40 9.68 5.43
CA TRP A 357 13.19 11.01 4.88
C TRP A 357 12.28 11.87 5.76
N LEU A 358 11.22 11.30 6.34
CA LEU A 358 10.34 12.05 7.26
C LEU A 358 11.06 12.42 8.54
N ILE A 359 11.85 11.50 9.13
CA ILE A 359 12.67 11.81 10.32
C ILE A 359 13.70 12.90 10.01
N ALA A 360 14.25 12.95 8.81
CA ALA A 360 15.22 13.96 8.42
C ALA A 360 14.59 15.34 8.15
N ILE A 361 13.29 15.41 7.86
CA ILE A 361 12.56 16.65 7.58
C ILE A 361 11.97 17.24 8.86
N PHE A 362 11.51 16.41 9.79
CA PHE A 362 10.89 16.80 11.05
C PHE A 362 11.85 16.64 12.23
#